data_21b27a113df3ce2dd2e26e1825120e4b
#
_entry.id   21b27a113df3ce2dd2e26e1825120e4b
#
_cell.length_a   1.000
_cell.length_b   1.000
_cell.length_c   1.000
_cell.angle_alpha   90.00
_cell.angle_beta   90.00
_cell.angle_gamma   90.00
#
_symmetry.space_group_name_H-M   'P 1'
#
loop_
_entity.id
_entity.type
_entity.pdbx_description
1 polymer ?
#
loop_
_entity_poly.entity_id
_entity_poly.type
_entity_poly.pdbx_seq_one_letter_code
_entity_poly.pdbx_strand_id
1 'polypeptide(L)' 'MSIYTLAIETSCDETSAAVLQDGRTVVSNVISSQVPIHRKFGGVVPEVASRHHIEQIMPVIDQALADANVTLDDMD' A
#
# COMPACT_ATOMS: atom_id res chain seq x y z
N MET A 1 0.05 3.43 -25.91
CA MET A 1 -0.77 3.05 -24.75
C MET A 1 0.06 3.03 -23.49
N SER A 2 -0.50 3.53 -22.41
CA SER A 2 0.19 3.47 -21.12
C SER A 2 -0.05 2.12 -20.44
N ILE A 3 1.00 1.60 -19.82
CA ILE A 3 0.92 0.39 -19.01
C ILE A 3 0.94 0.83 -17.54
N TYR A 4 -0.08 0.45 -16.78
CA TYR A 4 -0.16 0.76 -15.35
C TYR A 4 0.17 -0.50 -14.53
N THR A 5 1.02 -0.34 -13.56
CA THR A 5 1.43 -1.42 -12.66
C THR A 5 1.08 -1.02 -11.22
N LEU A 6 0.38 -1.92 -10.52
CA LEU A 6 0.12 -1.77 -9.10
C LEU A 6 1.19 -2.54 -8.32
N ALA A 7 1.97 -1.83 -7.55
CA ALA A 7 3.00 -2.42 -6.69
C ALA A 7 2.52 -2.38 -5.24
N ILE A 8 2.59 -3.51 -4.56
CA ILE A 8 2.15 -3.64 -3.17
C ILE A 8 3.32 -4.13 -2.33
N GLU A 9 3.52 -3.49 -1.19
CA GLU A 9 4.52 -3.95 -0.23
C GLU A 9 3.90 -4.01 1.17
N THR A 10 4.15 -5.11 1.87
CA THR A 10 3.82 -5.25 3.29
C THR A 10 5.08 -5.63 4.02
N SER A 11 5.48 -4.81 4.98
CA SER A 11 6.61 -5.08 5.86
C SER A 11 6.12 -5.10 7.31
N CYS A 12 7.02 -5.29 8.27
CA CYS A 12 6.63 -5.42 9.68
C CYS A 12 5.73 -4.29 10.17
N ASP A 13 5.98 -3.07 9.74
CA ASP A 13 5.32 -1.88 10.26
C ASP A 13 4.66 -1.00 9.18
N GLU A 14 4.63 -1.45 7.92
CA GLU A 14 4.06 -0.66 6.84
C GLU A 14 3.27 -1.51 5.85
N THR A 15 2.18 -0.95 5.36
CA THR A 15 1.42 -1.46 4.20
C THR A 15 1.40 -0.35 3.17
N SER A 16 1.82 -0.64 1.96
CA SER A 16 1.88 0.39 0.92
C SER A 16 1.40 -0.14 -0.42
N ALA A 17 0.91 0.77 -1.24
CA ALA A 17 0.55 0.51 -2.62
C ALA A 17 0.94 1.71 -3.47
N ALA A 18 1.50 1.44 -4.63
CA ALA A 18 1.89 2.47 -5.58
C ALA A 18 1.40 2.10 -6.96
N VAL A 19 1.02 3.11 -7.74
CA VAL A 19 0.68 2.93 -9.16
C VAL A 19 1.79 3.56 -9.98
N LEU A 20 2.38 2.75 -10.87
CA LEU A 20 3.42 3.18 -11.79
C LEU A 20 2.88 3.20 -13.20
N GLN A 21 3.30 4.18 -13.98
CA GLN A 21 2.99 4.28 -15.40
C GLN A 21 4.24 3.95 -16.20
N ASP A 22 4.12 2.97 -17.10
CA ASP A 22 5.20 2.52 -17.99
C ASP A 22 6.46 2.06 -17.23
N GLY A 23 6.28 1.60 -15.99
CA GLY A 23 7.36 1.09 -15.15
C GLY A 23 8.35 2.14 -14.65
N ARG A 24 8.08 3.43 -14.88
CA ARG A 24 9.02 4.52 -14.57
C ARG A 24 8.41 5.62 -13.72
N THR A 25 7.19 6.02 -14.03
CA THR A 25 6.57 7.16 -13.39
C THR A 25 5.69 6.69 -12.23
N VAL A 26 6.00 7.15 -11.03
CA VAL A 26 5.15 6.91 -9.86
C VAL A 26 3.98 7.87 -9.93
N VAL A 27 2.79 7.35 -10.26
CA VAL A 27 1.57 8.15 -10.36
C VAL A 27 0.95 8.37 -9.00
N SER A 28 1.01 7.35 -8.13
CA SER A 28 0.57 7.48 -6.75
C SER A 28 1.40 6.57 -5.84
N ASN A 29 1.47 6.92 -4.57
CA ASN A 29 2.14 6.12 -3.56
C ASN A 29 1.45 6.37 -2.22
N VAL A 30 0.85 5.33 -1.66
CA VAL A 30 0.11 5.42 -0.40
C VAL A 30 0.76 4.48 0.61
N ILE A 31 1.10 5.01 1.77
CA ILE A 31 1.77 4.27 2.83
C ILE A 31 0.95 4.37 4.11
N SER A 32 0.65 3.22 4.72
CA SER A 32 0.03 3.14 6.04
C SER A 32 1.05 2.57 7.01
N SER A 33 1.53 3.40 7.94
CA SER A 33 2.54 2.99 8.90
C SER A 33 1.92 2.48 10.19
N GLN A 34 2.47 1.41 10.76
CA GLN A 34 2.06 0.85 12.03
C GLN A 34 2.92 1.35 13.20
N VAL A 35 3.84 2.26 12.94
CA VAL A 35 4.76 2.75 13.99
C VAL A 35 4.02 3.21 15.26
N PRO A 36 2.92 4.01 15.17
CA PRO A 36 2.20 4.41 16.38
C PRO A 36 1.59 3.25 17.17
N ILE A 37 1.19 2.17 16.48
CA ILE A 37 0.60 0.99 17.12
C ILE A 37 1.69 0.22 17.86
N HIS A 38 2.81 -0.05 17.20
CA HIS A 38 3.87 -0.86 17.78
C HIS A 38 4.60 -0.15 18.94
N ARG A 39 4.59 1.18 18.97
CA ARG A 39 5.15 1.95 20.09
C ARG A 39 4.49 1.61 21.41
N LYS A 40 3.19 1.33 21.42
CA LYS A 40 2.45 0.96 22.63
C LYS A 40 2.94 -0.34 23.21
N PHE A 41 3.53 -1.21 22.39
CA PHE A 41 3.99 -2.53 22.79
C PHE A 41 5.52 -2.59 22.92
N GLY A 42 6.22 -1.47 22.75
CA GLY A 42 7.68 -1.40 22.84
C GLY A 42 8.40 -1.96 21.62
N GLY A 43 7.71 -2.16 20.51
CA GLY A 43 8.29 -2.68 19.27
C GLY A 43 7.27 -3.44 18.45
N VAL A 44 7.71 -4.03 17.34
CA VAL A 44 6.83 -4.77 16.44
C VAL A 44 6.31 -6.04 17.09
N VAL A 45 4.99 -6.21 17.08
CA VAL A 45 4.32 -7.43 17.53
C VAL A 45 3.82 -8.17 16.29
N PRO A 46 4.38 -9.33 15.92
CA PRO A 46 4.08 -10.00 14.64
C PRO A 46 2.59 -10.26 14.40
N GLU A 47 1.85 -10.69 15.42
CA GLU A 47 0.41 -10.93 15.27
C GLU A 47 -0.38 -9.65 14.99
N VAL A 48 -0.02 -8.55 15.64
CA VAL A 48 -0.64 -7.24 15.43
C VAL A 48 -0.29 -6.74 14.03
N ALA A 49 0.96 -6.87 13.61
CA ALA A 49 1.40 -6.46 12.28
C ALA A 49 0.63 -7.21 11.18
N SER A 50 0.51 -8.54 11.32
CA SER A 50 -0.20 -9.37 10.35
C SER A 50 -1.66 -8.94 10.21
N ARG A 51 -2.35 -8.75 11.33
CA ARG A 51 -3.76 -8.31 11.31
C ARG A 51 -3.91 -6.92 10.69
N HIS A 52 -3.01 -6.01 11.01
CA HIS A 52 -3.06 -4.66 10.48
C HIS A 52 -2.87 -4.63 8.95
N HIS A 53 -1.95 -5.46 8.42
CA HIS A 53 -1.78 -5.58 6.97
C HIS A 53 -3.05 -6.07 6.29
N ILE A 54 -3.73 -7.07 6.88
CA ILE A 54 -5.00 -7.58 6.35
C ILE A 54 -6.06 -6.48 6.34
N GLU A 55 -6.14 -5.68 7.40
CA GLU A 55 -7.12 -4.62 7.55
C GLU A 55 -6.86 -3.43 6.62
N GLN A 56 -5.59 -3.13 6.34
CA GLN A 56 -5.19 -1.92 5.62
C GLN A 56 -4.98 -2.12 4.13
N ILE A 57 -4.79 -3.37 3.66
CA ILE A 57 -4.40 -3.60 2.28
C ILE A 57 -5.43 -3.06 1.27
N MET A 58 -6.72 -3.31 1.47
CA MET A 58 -7.74 -2.82 0.53
C MET A 58 -7.91 -1.31 0.58
N PRO A 59 -8.02 -0.67 1.76
CA PRO A 59 -8.04 0.80 1.82
C PRO A 59 -6.83 1.46 1.17
N VAL A 60 -5.64 0.90 1.37
CA VAL A 60 -4.41 1.43 0.78
C VAL A 60 -4.43 1.30 -0.74
N ILE A 61 -4.84 0.14 -1.26
CA ILE A 61 -4.98 -0.08 -2.70
C ILE A 61 -6.01 0.87 -3.30
N ASP A 62 -7.19 0.98 -2.66
CA ASP A 62 -8.25 1.85 -3.14
C ASP A 62 -7.79 3.31 -3.19
N GLN A 63 -7.06 3.75 -2.18
CA GLN A 63 -6.54 5.11 -2.15
C GLN A 63 -5.50 5.34 -3.24
N ALA A 64 -4.60 4.36 -3.46
CA ALA A 64 -3.58 4.47 -4.51
C ALA A 64 -4.21 4.56 -5.89
N LEU A 65 -5.24 3.76 -6.15
CA LEU A 65 -5.97 3.80 -7.42
C LEU A 65 -6.70 5.13 -7.59
N ALA A 66 -7.35 5.62 -6.54
CA ALA A 66 -8.05 6.90 -6.58
C ALA A 66 -7.09 8.06 -6.82
N ASP A 67 -5.96 8.07 -6.14
CA ASP A 67 -4.94 9.12 -6.29
C ASP A 67 -4.36 9.13 -7.71
N ALA A 68 -4.23 7.96 -8.32
CA ALA A 68 -3.73 7.82 -9.69
C ALA A 68 -4.84 8.03 -10.74
N ASN A 69 -6.09 8.13 -10.31
CA ASN A 69 -7.27 8.26 -11.17
C ASN A 69 -7.40 7.09 -12.16
N VAL A 70 -7.15 5.88 -11.68
CA VAL A 70 -7.26 4.64 -12.44
C VAL A 70 -8.08 3.61 -11.64
N THR A 71 -8.47 2.53 -12.30
CA THR A 71 -9.18 1.40 -11.67
C THR A 71 -8.35 0.13 -11.79
N LEU A 72 -8.78 -0.94 -11.09
CA LEU A 72 -8.13 -2.24 -11.24
C LEU A 72 -8.17 -2.76 -12.68
N ASP A 73 -9.22 -2.42 -13.42
CA ASP A 73 -9.33 -2.81 -14.82
C ASP A 73 -8.27 -2.17 -15.71
N ASP A 74 -7.68 -1.05 -15.27
CA ASP A 74 -6.62 -0.36 -15.98
C ASP A 74 -5.24 -0.99 -15.74
N MET A 75 -5.14 -1.89 -14.77
CA MET A 75 -3.87 -2.55 -14.43
C MET A 75 -3.54 -3.68 -15.40
N ASP A 76 -2.26 -3.86 -15.64
CA ASP A 76 -1.74 -4.94 -16.47
C ASP A 76 -1.20 -6.10 -15.65
#